data_6ccec3cb2a1229f75904d0de4920f41e
#
_entry.id   6ccec3cb2a1229f75904d0de4920f41e
#
_cell.length_a   1.000
_cell.length_b   1.000
_cell.length_c   1.000
_cell.angle_alpha   90.00
_cell.angle_beta   90.00
_cell.angle_gamma   90.00
#
_symmetry.space_group_name_H-M   'P 1'
#
loop_
_entity.id
_entity.type
_entity.pdbx_description
1 polymer ?
#
loop_
_entity_poly.entity_id
_entity_poly.type
_entity_poly.pdbx_seq_one_letter_code
_entity_poly.pdbx_strand_id
1 'polypeptide(L)'
;MLVLAMCRICEPIAFMSIFPYIYYMVRDFGVNEKDISFYAGMVTSAFTFAEFSTGMLWGRLSDRIGRKPVLLTGLAGTAISVLVFGFAPNIWVALIARALGGLLNGNIGVLQTTVAELVTVKEHQPRAYTIMPLVWCLGSIAGPMIGGNLARPCINMPNIFATGTIWEKYPYLLPNLFSAATCVFGVIIGILFLEETHAEKKSRHDPGLALGKCITRRFSRKRVETKADDAFETSSLLSSHEGLPDYRTTENSPLLSSTPAVDMEAQPLLDADDVGNRLRSSTKRTEKASIPASEVFTRPVIMNIVSYGILAFHTMAFDQLFPVFLSSPTPKEAQPMSLPFKFVDGFDMDQKTIGIILSVQGIYQLFATIFLFPFVVKRIGTIHLFRLLAMTYFFLYFFTPYLVLLPDNLRMVGIYTAVVWRCTFSSMAYPSNAILLTNSAPTLQTLGTINGVAASTASLCRAFGPTITGALYAVGLSTGYSGLAWWCNGLVTIAGALFSFQLTEPKGRMDAEKIDEDEEAANEAATVAAASELQPEVVPGRLSIDMVRRASQVDL
;
A
#
# COMPACT_ATOMS: atom_id res chain seq x y z
N MET A 1 12.07 -7.29 -4.46
CA MET A 1 11.24 -6.73 -3.38
C MET A 1 12.02 -5.95 -2.33
N LEU A 2 13.06 -6.50 -1.68
CA LEU A 2 13.82 -5.78 -0.64
C LEU A 2 14.40 -4.44 -1.14
N VAL A 3 15.04 -4.42 -2.31
CA VAL A 3 15.60 -3.20 -2.91
C VAL A 3 14.51 -2.15 -3.15
N LEU A 4 13.35 -2.56 -3.68
CA LEU A 4 12.20 -1.66 -3.87
C LEU A 4 11.71 -1.07 -2.54
N ALA A 5 11.64 -1.90 -1.48
CA ALA A 5 11.28 -1.46 -0.14
C ALA A 5 12.30 -0.45 0.44
N MET A 6 13.59 -0.68 0.24
CA MET A 6 14.65 0.26 0.66
C MET A 6 14.59 1.60 -0.08
N CYS A 7 14.30 1.59 -1.38
CA CYS A 7 14.07 2.84 -2.13
C CYS A 7 12.81 3.54 -1.64
N ARG A 8 11.76 2.78 -1.36
CA ARG A 8 10.44 3.34 -1.04
C ARG A 8 10.34 3.93 0.38
N ILE A 9 11.11 3.45 1.35
CA ILE A 9 11.06 3.96 2.74
C ILE A 9 11.46 5.43 2.85
N CYS A 10 12.27 5.94 1.94
CA CYS A 10 12.77 7.32 1.95
C CYS A 10 11.63 8.35 1.79
N GLU A 11 10.60 8.01 1.01
CA GLU A 11 9.48 8.91 0.74
C GLU A 11 8.58 9.14 1.96
N PRO A 12 8.06 8.11 2.67
CA PRO A 12 7.28 8.34 3.88
C PRO A 12 8.12 8.99 5.00
N ILE A 13 9.44 8.76 5.07
CA ILE A 13 10.31 9.52 5.99
C ILE A 13 10.25 11.01 5.66
N ALA A 14 10.45 11.38 4.40
CA ALA A 14 10.42 12.77 3.95
C ALA A 14 9.04 13.41 4.13
N PHE A 15 7.96 12.66 3.85
CA PHE A 15 6.59 13.14 3.98
C PHE A 15 6.18 13.36 5.44
N MET A 16 6.47 12.39 6.32
CA MET A 16 6.06 12.42 7.72
C MET A 16 6.93 13.32 8.60
N SER A 17 8.15 13.64 8.18
CA SER A 17 9.07 14.50 8.95
C SER A 17 8.55 15.93 9.13
N ILE A 18 7.62 16.38 8.30
CA ILE A 18 7.13 17.77 8.27
C ILE A 18 6.13 18.03 9.40
N PHE A 19 5.30 17.05 9.76
CA PHE A 19 4.18 17.22 10.68
C PHE A 19 4.54 17.78 12.06
N PRO A 20 5.66 17.41 12.71
CA PRO A 20 6.00 17.95 14.03
C PRO A 20 6.32 19.44 14.02
N TYR A 21 6.84 19.99 12.91
CA TYR A 21 7.30 21.37 12.87
C TYR A 21 6.52 22.30 11.93
N ILE A 22 5.57 21.78 11.14
CA ILE A 22 4.86 22.59 10.13
C ILE A 22 4.15 23.80 10.75
N TYR A 23 3.54 23.65 11.92
CA TYR A 23 2.90 24.75 12.65
C TYR A 23 3.91 25.87 12.94
N TYR A 24 5.06 25.52 13.49
CA TYR A 24 6.10 26.47 13.85
C TYR A 24 6.74 27.13 12.62
N MET A 25 6.91 26.39 11.54
CA MET A 25 7.43 26.91 10.28
C MET A 25 6.50 27.97 9.68
N VAL A 26 5.19 27.70 9.67
CA VAL A 26 4.20 28.67 9.18
C VAL A 26 4.13 29.89 10.09
N ARG A 27 4.21 29.71 11.41
CA ARG A 27 4.28 30.79 12.38
C ARG A 27 5.52 31.68 12.14
N ASP A 28 6.69 31.08 11.91
CA ASP A 28 7.93 31.80 11.68
C ASP A 28 7.94 32.59 10.36
N PHE A 29 7.07 32.25 9.41
CA PHE A 29 6.82 33.05 8.20
C PHE A 29 6.02 34.34 8.47
N GLY A 30 5.60 34.60 9.71
CA GLY A 30 4.85 35.78 10.09
C GLY A 30 3.36 35.73 9.74
N VAL A 31 2.81 34.54 9.55
CA VAL A 31 1.36 34.34 9.35
C VAL A 31 0.62 34.56 10.67
N ASN A 32 -0.56 35.17 10.62
CA ASN A 32 -1.42 35.37 11.79
C ASN A 32 -1.68 34.03 12.50
N GLU A 33 -1.63 34.03 13.84
CA GLU A 33 -1.82 32.80 14.64
C GLU A 33 -3.12 32.06 14.30
N LYS A 34 -4.18 32.79 13.99
CA LYS A 34 -5.50 32.21 13.62
C LYS A 34 -5.46 31.46 12.30
N ASP A 35 -4.60 31.84 11.36
CA ASP A 35 -4.54 31.30 10.00
C ASP A 35 -3.46 30.22 9.82
N ILE A 36 -2.62 29.99 10.84
CA ILE A 36 -1.52 29.03 10.76
C ILE A 36 -2.02 27.62 10.36
N SER A 37 -3.14 27.17 10.93
CA SER A 37 -3.73 25.86 10.64
C SER A 37 -4.18 25.72 9.18
N PHE A 38 -4.73 26.79 8.60
CA PHE A 38 -5.12 26.84 7.20
C PHE A 38 -3.91 26.67 6.27
N TYR A 39 -2.86 27.47 6.48
CA TYR A 39 -1.66 27.40 5.66
C TYR A 39 -0.88 26.10 5.86
N ALA A 40 -0.84 25.54 7.08
CA ALA A 40 -0.27 24.23 7.34
C ALA A 40 -1.03 23.12 6.58
N GLY A 41 -2.37 23.21 6.53
CA GLY A 41 -3.22 22.37 5.70
C GLY A 41 -2.91 22.50 4.20
N MET A 42 -2.77 23.75 3.71
CA MET A 42 -2.42 24.01 2.31
C MET A 42 -1.06 23.41 1.91
N VAL A 43 -0.05 23.49 2.77
CA VAL A 43 1.29 22.90 2.53
C VAL A 43 1.21 21.38 2.34
N THR A 44 0.38 20.72 3.14
CA THR A 44 0.14 19.27 3.01
C THR A 44 -0.68 18.96 1.76
N SER A 45 -1.73 19.70 1.51
CA SER A 45 -2.62 19.55 0.35
C SER A 45 -1.93 19.82 -0.98
N ALA A 46 -1.02 20.80 -1.04
CA ALA A 46 -0.29 21.15 -2.26
C ALA A 46 0.48 19.96 -2.84
N PHE A 47 1.10 19.16 -1.97
CA PHE A 47 1.80 17.94 -2.39
C PHE A 47 0.82 16.89 -2.94
N THR A 48 -0.21 16.53 -2.17
CA THR A 48 -1.14 15.46 -2.53
C THR A 48 -2.00 15.81 -3.75
N PHE A 49 -2.36 17.08 -3.92
CA PHE A 49 -3.09 17.56 -5.10
C PHE A 49 -2.22 17.52 -6.36
N ALA A 50 -0.96 17.95 -6.25
CA ALA A 50 -0.01 17.90 -7.35
C ALA A 50 0.30 16.45 -7.75
N GLU A 51 0.48 15.56 -6.79
CA GLU A 51 0.68 14.12 -6.99
C GLU A 51 -0.53 13.48 -7.72
N PHE A 52 -1.75 13.78 -7.28
CA PHE A 52 -2.97 13.33 -7.96
C PHE A 52 -3.01 13.81 -9.41
N SER A 53 -2.73 15.09 -9.66
CA SER A 53 -2.81 15.71 -10.99
C SER A 53 -1.85 15.07 -12.00
N THR A 54 -0.71 14.57 -11.55
CA THR A 54 0.32 13.98 -12.42
C THR A 54 0.34 12.45 -12.44
N GLY A 55 -0.40 11.79 -11.57
CA GLY A 55 -0.36 10.32 -11.44
C GLY A 55 -0.62 9.58 -12.76
N MET A 56 -1.59 10.03 -13.55
CA MET A 56 -1.90 9.43 -14.85
C MET A 56 -0.79 9.69 -15.89
N LEU A 57 -0.15 10.87 -15.84
CA LEU A 57 0.97 11.20 -16.73
C LEU A 57 2.18 10.32 -16.45
N TRP A 58 2.53 10.15 -15.18
CA TRP A 58 3.61 9.28 -14.74
C TRP A 58 3.34 7.80 -15.08
N GLY A 59 2.09 7.34 -14.95
CA GLY A 59 1.68 6.00 -15.38
C GLY A 59 1.99 5.77 -16.86
N ARG A 60 1.50 6.64 -17.75
CA ARG A 60 1.74 6.57 -19.20
C ARG A 60 3.23 6.71 -19.55
N LEU A 61 3.94 7.56 -18.84
CA LEU A 61 5.38 7.73 -19.06
C LEU A 61 6.14 6.46 -18.69
N SER A 62 5.77 5.79 -17.60
CA SER A 62 6.39 4.55 -17.17
C SER A 62 6.20 3.39 -18.15
N ASP A 63 5.08 3.38 -18.91
CA ASP A 63 4.87 2.42 -19.99
C ASP A 63 5.84 2.67 -21.17
N ARG A 64 6.22 3.95 -21.39
CA ARG A 64 7.10 4.34 -22.48
C ARG A 64 8.58 4.22 -22.16
N ILE A 65 9.03 4.66 -20.98
CA ILE A 65 10.45 4.72 -20.62
C ILE A 65 10.91 3.60 -19.68
N GLY A 66 9.98 2.89 -19.04
CA GLY A 66 10.25 1.84 -18.05
C GLY A 66 9.85 2.26 -16.63
N ARG A 67 9.75 1.29 -15.73
CA ARG A 67 9.33 1.51 -14.33
C ARG A 67 10.45 2.13 -13.50
N LYS A 68 11.67 1.58 -13.59
CA LYS A 68 12.85 2.02 -12.84
C LYS A 68 13.15 3.51 -13.02
N PRO A 69 13.27 4.08 -14.24
CA PRO A 69 13.56 5.51 -14.44
C PRO A 69 12.51 6.40 -13.79
N VAL A 70 11.22 6.05 -13.90
CA VAL A 70 10.12 6.84 -13.32
C VAL A 70 10.16 6.83 -11.79
N LEU A 71 10.36 5.68 -11.17
CA LEU A 71 10.47 5.57 -9.70
C LEU A 71 11.66 6.39 -9.16
N LEU A 72 12.82 6.33 -9.85
CA LEU A 72 14.01 7.07 -9.45
C LEU A 72 13.86 8.59 -9.67
N THR A 73 13.21 9.01 -10.75
CA THR A 73 12.90 10.42 -10.99
C THR A 73 11.98 10.99 -9.92
N GLY A 74 10.95 10.22 -9.51
CA GLY A 74 10.06 10.61 -8.42
C GLY A 74 10.80 10.81 -7.10
N LEU A 75 11.68 9.87 -6.76
CA LEU A 75 12.48 9.96 -5.52
C LEU A 75 13.49 11.11 -5.56
N ALA A 76 14.15 11.34 -6.71
CA ALA A 76 15.03 12.49 -6.91
C ALA A 76 14.27 13.82 -6.84
N GLY A 77 13.07 13.88 -7.42
CA GLY A 77 12.16 15.02 -7.33
C GLY A 77 11.75 15.33 -5.90
N THR A 78 11.46 14.30 -5.11
CA THR A 78 11.20 14.44 -3.67
C THR A 78 12.41 15.03 -2.94
N ALA A 79 13.63 14.55 -3.22
CA ALA A 79 14.85 15.09 -2.62
C ALA A 79 15.03 16.59 -2.90
N ILE A 80 14.83 17.01 -4.15
CA ILE A 80 14.91 18.42 -4.55
C ILE A 80 13.83 19.24 -3.85
N SER A 81 12.59 18.74 -3.84
CA SER A 81 11.44 19.41 -3.21
C SER A 81 11.68 19.68 -1.71
N VAL A 82 12.13 18.66 -0.95
CA VAL A 82 12.36 18.85 0.49
C VAL A 82 13.54 19.78 0.77
N LEU A 83 14.56 19.81 -0.09
CA LEU A 83 15.65 20.80 0.02
C LEU A 83 15.12 22.23 -0.20
N VAL A 84 14.36 22.46 -1.28
CA VAL A 84 13.76 23.79 -1.54
C VAL A 84 12.82 24.18 -0.40
N PHE A 85 12.06 23.22 0.14
CA PHE A 85 11.19 23.44 1.29
C PHE A 85 11.99 23.84 2.55
N GLY A 86 13.12 23.20 2.81
CA GLY A 86 14.00 23.52 3.93
C GLY A 86 14.63 24.92 3.86
N PHE A 87 14.83 25.44 2.64
CA PHE A 87 15.33 26.79 2.39
C PHE A 87 14.22 27.84 2.22
N ALA A 88 12.93 27.47 2.36
CA ALA A 88 11.83 28.39 2.11
C ALA A 88 11.87 29.59 3.07
N PRO A 89 11.93 30.84 2.55
CA PRO A 89 11.90 32.05 3.36
C PRO A 89 10.47 32.52 3.68
N ASN A 90 9.47 32.00 2.99
CA ASN A 90 8.07 32.38 3.14
C ASN A 90 7.14 31.25 2.72
N ILE A 91 5.86 31.41 3.01
CA ILE A 91 4.82 30.39 2.75
C ILE A 91 4.67 30.06 1.26
N TRP A 92 4.84 31.01 0.36
CA TRP A 92 4.65 30.77 -1.07
C TRP A 92 5.72 29.86 -1.66
N VAL A 93 6.98 30.07 -1.26
CA VAL A 93 8.09 29.18 -1.65
C VAL A 93 7.87 27.78 -1.06
N ALA A 94 7.40 27.69 0.18
CA ALA A 94 7.07 26.42 0.80
C ALA A 94 5.95 25.68 0.05
N LEU A 95 4.89 26.36 -0.37
CA LEU A 95 3.79 25.79 -1.19
C LEU A 95 4.28 25.32 -2.56
N ILE A 96 5.09 26.13 -3.24
CA ILE A 96 5.65 25.78 -4.55
C ILE A 96 6.59 24.56 -4.42
N ALA A 97 7.43 24.52 -3.39
CA ALA A 97 8.30 23.40 -3.13
C ALA A 97 7.51 22.10 -2.92
N ARG A 98 6.43 22.16 -2.13
CA ARG A 98 5.55 21.01 -1.89
C ARG A 98 4.81 20.57 -3.16
N ALA A 99 4.27 21.53 -3.94
CA ALA A 99 3.65 21.24 -5.22
C ALA A 99 4.64 20.59 -6.19
N LEU A 100 5.87 21.10 -6.28
CA LEU A 100 6.94 20.52 -7.11
C LEU A 100 7.21 19.06 -6.70
N GLY A 101 7.29 18.77 -5.40
CA GLY A 101 7.46 17.42 -4.89
C GLY A 101 6.35 16.49 -5.34
N GLY A 102 5.11 16.91 -5.23
CA GLY A 102 3.96 16.14 -5.69
C GLY A 102 3.94 15.94 -7.21
N LEU A 103 4.22 16.99 -8.00
CA LEU A 103 4.29 16.91 -9.46
C LEU A 103 5.32 15.90 -9.94
N LEU A 104 6.47 15.81 -9.28
CA LEU A 104 7.54 14.89 -9.63
C LEU A 104 7.32 13.48 -9.07
N ASN A 105 6.50 13.32 -8.03
CA ASN A 105 6.28 12.04 -7.33
C ASN A 105 4.91 11.39 -7.60
N GLY A 106 4.24 11.72 -8.70
CA GLY A 106 2.96 11.09 -9.10
C GLY A 106 3.06 9.61 -9.48
N ASN A 107 3.92 8.82 -8.80
CA ASN A 107 4.31 7.47 -9.22
C ASN A 107 3.67 6.32 -8.40
N ILE A 108 2.67 6.59 -7.56
CA ILE A 108 2.00 5.56 -6.75
C ILE A 108 1.45 4.42 -7.63
N GLY A 109 0.82 4.77 -8.77
CA GLY A 109 0.32 3.77 -9.72
C GLY A 109 1.44 2.93 -10.34
N VAL A 110 2.58 3.56 -10.67
CA VAL A 110 3.76 2.88 -11.20
C VAL A 110 4.33 1.90 -10.18
N LEU A 111 4.36 2.28 -8.90
CA LEU A 111 4.80 1.42 -7.82
C LEU A 111 3.92 0.16 -7.70
N GLN A 112 2.60 0.33 -7.70
CA GLN A 112 1.66 -0.80 -7.63
C GLN A 112 1.83 -1.76 -8.81
N THR A 113 2.01 -1.23 -10.02
CA THR A 113 2.30 -2.01 -11.21
C THR A 113 3.64 -2.76 -11.09
N THR A 114 4.69 -2.07 -10.60
CA THR A 114 6.00 -2.69 -10.38
C THR A 114 5.94 -3.85 -9.39
N VAL A 115 5.18 -3.71 -8.30
CA VAL A 115 4.96 -4.80 -7.33
C VAL A 115 4.23 -5.97 -7.99
N ALA A 116 3.21 -5.71 -8.81
CA ALA A 116 2.48 -6.74 -9.53
C ALA A 116 3.36 -7.48 -10.55
N GLU A 117 4.24 -6.76 -11.26
CA GLU A 117 5.18 -7.32 -12.24
C GLU A 117 6.32 -8.14 -11.58
N LEU A 118 6.75 -7.75 -10.37
CA LEU A 118 7.79 -8.46 -9.61
C LEU A 118 7.33 -9.80 -9.04
N VAL A 119 6.03 -9.97 -8.81
CA VAL A 119 5.47 -11.15 -8.17
C VAL A 119 4.54 -11.87 -9.14
N THR A 120 5.14 -12.73 -9.96
CA THR A 120 4.45 -13.53 -10.97
C THR A 120 3.66 -14.70 -10.37
N VAL A 121 4.12 -15.23 -9.22
CA VAL A 121 3.48 -16.35 -8.52
C VAL A 121 2.32 -15.84 -7.67
N LYS A 122 1.10 -16.28 -7.99
CA LYS A 122 -0.14 -15.84 -7.31
C LYS A 122 -0.11 -16.04 -5.79
N GLU A 123 0.47 -17.13 -5.31
CA GLU A 123 0.57 -17.45 -3.87
C GLU A 123 1.42 -16.44 -3.08
N HIS A 124 2.39 -15.77 -3.72
CA HIS A 124 3.26 -14.78 -3.08
C HIS A 124 2.73 -13.34 -3.15
N GLN A 125 1.71 -13.09 -3.96
CA GLN A 125 1.12 -11.75 -4.12
C GLN A 125 0.64 -11.13 -2.80
N PRO A 126 -0.12 -11.83 -1.93
CA PRO A 126 -0.58 -11.24 -0.67
C PRO A 126 0.58 -10.75 0.22
N ARG A 127 1.68 -11.52 0.29
CA ARG A 127 2.88 -11.15 1.05
C ARG A 127 3.60 -9.94 0.46
N ALA A 128 3.63 -9.83 -0.86
CA ALA A 128 4.27 -8.71 -1.55
C ALA A 128 3.53 -7.39 -1.30
N TYR A 129 2.21 -7.41 -1.36
CA TYR A 129 1.39 -6.23 -1.11
C TYR A 129 1.41 -5.78 0.36
N THR A 130 1.72 -6.65 1.32
CA THR A 130 1.89 -6.26 2.73
C THR A 130 3.19 -5.51 3.01
N ILE A 131 4.21 -5.64 2.15
CA ILE A 131 5.49 -4.93 2.33
C ILE A 131 5.31 -3.41 2.20
N MET A 132 4.43 -2.93 1.33
CA MET A 132 4.25 -1.49 1.12
C MET A 132 3.64 -0.76 2.34
N PRO A 133 2.57 -1.25 2.97
CA PRO A 133 2.10 -0.71 4.25
C PRO A 133 3.15 -0.77 5.36
N LEU A 134 3.94 -1.85 5.42
CA LEU A 134 5.03 -2.00 6.39
C LEU A 134 6.07 -0.89 6.23
N VAL A 135 6.52 -0.64 5.00
CA VAL A 135 7.47 0.44 4.66
C VAL A 135 6.91 1.81 5.05
N TRP A 136 5.61 2.04 4.81
CA TRP A 136 4.94 3.27 5.23
C TRP A 136 4.95 3.44 6.75
N CYS A 137 4.64 2.39 7.51
CA CYS A 137 4.68 2.42 8.97
C CYS A 137 6.08 2.74 9.50
N LEU A 138 7.14 2.13 8.94
CA LEU A 138 8.52 2.42 9.33
C LEU A 138 8.91 3.88 9.06
N GLY A 139 8.49 4.43 7.92
CA GLY A 139 8.67 5.84 7.61
C GLY A 139 7.90 6.77 8.56
N SER A 140 6.70 6.37 8.97
CA SER A 140 5.87 7.09 9.94
C SER A 140 6.45 7.08 11.35
N ILE A 141 7.36 6.16 11.67
CA ILE A 141 8.13 6.16 12.92
C ILE A 141 9.33 7.12 12.80
N ALA A 142 10.16 6.90 11.78
CA ALA A 142 11.42 7.61 11.62
C ALA A 142 11.21 9.09 11.23
N GLY A 143 10.24 9.38 10.35
CA GLY A 143 9.98 10.73 9.85
C GLY A 143 9.73 11.75 10.95
N PRO A 144 8.69 11.58 11.78
CA PRO A 144 8.39 12.54 12.86
C PRO A 144 9.50 12.65 13.90
N MET A 145 10.20 11.55 14.19
CA MET A 145 11.34 11.56 15.11
C MET A 145 12.48 12.46 14.58
N ILE A 146 12.80 12.34 13.29
CA ILE A 146 13.80 13.17 12.62
C ILE A 146 13.31 14.62 12.57
N GLY A 147 12.07 14.84 12.11
CA GLY A 147 11.47 16.16 11.98
C GLY A 147 11.43 16.93 13.30
N GLY A 148 10.94 16.30 14.37
CA GLY A 148 10.81 16.93 15.68
C GLY A 148 12.15 17.21 16.35
N ASN A 149 13.12 16.28 16.28
CA ASN A 149 14.40 16.46 16.97
C ASN A 149 15.36 17.40 16.22
N LEU A 150 15.37 17.37 14.88
CA LEU A 150 16.31 18.16 14.07
C LEU A 150 15.77 19.56 13.71
N ALA A 151 14.48 19.85 13.93
CA ALA A 151 13.94 21.19 13.74
C ALA A 151 14.55 22.17 14.75
N ARG A 152 14.80 23.42 14.31
CA ARG A 152 15.40 24.51 15.12
C ARG A 152 16.66 24.07 15.88
N PRO A 153 17.71 23.62 15.18
CA PRO A 153 18.88 23.00 15.80
C PRO A 153 19.62 23.91 16.77
N CYS A 154 19.65 25.22 16.55
CA CYS A 154 20.25 26.17 17.48
C CYS A 154 19.54 26.24 18.85
N ILE A 155 18.22 25.88 18.89
CA ILE A 155 17.44 25.82 20.13
C ILE A 155 17.52 24.42 20.74
N ASN A 156 17.32 23.38 19.93
CA ASN A 156 17.26 22.00 20.44
C ASN A 156 18.64 21.40 20.75
N MET A 157 19.69 21.87 20.08
CA MET A 157 21.07 21.35 20.20
C MET A 157 22.11 22.51 20.23
N PRO A 158 22.05 23.44 21.19
CA PRO A 158 22.89 24.64 21.21
C PRO A 158 24.39 24.31 21.33
N ASN A 159 24.75 23.16 21.89
CA ASN A 159 26.12 22.71 22.02
C ASN A 159 26.80 22.32 20.70
N ILE A 160 25.99 22.01 19.65
CA ILE A 160 26.50 21.57 18.35
C ILE A 160 26.29 22.66 17.30
N PHE A 161 25.21 23.41 17.38
CA PHE A 161 24.81 24.42 16.40
C PHE A 161 24.79 25.79 17.04
N ALA A 162 25.83 26.59 16.75
CA ALA A 162 25.96 27.93 17.29
C ALA A 162 24.97 28.92 16.66
N THR A 163 24.58 29.95 17.41
CA THR A 163 23.83 31.10 16.90
C THR A 163 24.69 31.89 15.89
N GLY A 164 24.05 32.60 14.95
CA GLY A 164 24.72 33.31 13.86
C GLY A 164 25.07 32.46 12.64
N THR A 165 24.72 31.18 12.65
CA THR A 165 24.97 30.24 11.54
C THR A 165 23.79 30.15 10.56
N ILE A 166 24.00 29.43 9.45
CA ILE A 166 22.95 29.13 8.47
C ILE A 166 21.73 28.44 9.11
N TRP A 167 21.93 27.73 10.21
CA TRP A 167 20.89 27.00 10.94
C TRP A 167 19.92 27.90 11.70
N GLU A 168 20.35 29.08 12.08
CA GLU A 168 19.47 30.09 12.67
C GLU A 168 18.62 30.77 11.59
N LYS A 169 19.24 31.06 10.42
CA LYS A 169 18.54 31.66 9.28
C LYS A 169 17.51 30.72 8.66
N TYR A 170 17.80 29.43 8.62
CA TYR A 170 16.94 28.38 8.07
C TYR A 170 16.71 27.27 9.11
N PRO A 171 15.87 27.50 10.11
CA PRO A 171 15.74 26.60 11.27
C PRO A 171 15.15 25.24 10.94
N TYR A 172 14.53 25.08 9.77
CA TYR A 172 13.93 23.83 9.29
C TYR A 172 14.77 23.16 8.19
N LEU A 173 15.97 23.69 7.90
CA LEU A 173 16.85 23.12 6.89
C LEU A 173 17.39 21.74 7.29
N LEU A 174 17.78 21.53 8.54
CA LEU A 174 18.46 20.32 8.99
C LEU A 174 17.58 19.05 8.82
N PRO A 175 16.31 18.99 9.26
CA PRO A 175 15.44 17.84 9.04
C PRO A 175 15.19 17.58 7.55
N ASN A 176 15.06 18.65 6.75
CA ASN A 176 14.87 18.53 5.31
C ASN A 176 16.14 18.06 4.57
N LEU A 177 17.32 18.49 5.03
CA LEU A 177 18.60 18.00 4.51
C LEU A 177 18.78 16.51 4.79
N PHE A 178 18.41 16.05 5.99
CA PHE A 178 18.44 14.64 6.34
C PHE A 178 17.46 13.84 5.45
N SER A 179 16.23 14.32 5.27
CA SER A 179 15.24 13.70 4.40
C SER A 179 15.71 13.66 2.95
N ALA A 180 16.34 14.73 2.44
CA ALA A 180 16.92 14.75 1.11
C ALA A 180 18.07 13.74 0.96
N ALA A 181 18.95 13.66 1.97
CA ALA A 181 20.05 12.69 1.97
C ALA A 181 19.54 11.23 1.95
N THR A 182 18.47 10.91 2.69
CA THR A 182 17.83 9.58 2.63
C THR A 182 17.24 9.31 1.26
N CYS A 183 16.59 10.29 0.62
CA CYS A 183 16.08 10.14 -0.74
C CYS A 183 17.19 9.94 -1.76
N VAL A 184 18.29 10.70 -1.67
CA VAL A 184 19.47 10.53 -2.54
C VAL A 184 20.09 9.13 -2.34
N PHE A 185 20.20 8.66 -1.09
CA PHE A 185 20.63 7.30 -0.80
C PHE A 185 19.71 6.25 -1.45
N GLY A 186 18.40 6.45 -1.37
CA GLY A 186 17.42 5.61 -2.06
C GLY A 186 17.59 5.62 -3.58
N VAL A 187 17.87 6.78 -4.19
CA VAL A 187 18.17 6.89 -5.63
C VAL A 187 19.44 6.10 -5.98
N ILE A 188 20.51 6.23 -5.20
CA ILE A 188 21.76 5.49 -5.42
C ILE A 188 21.53 3.98 -5.34
N ILE A 189 20.82 3.50 -4.30
CA ILE A 189 20.46 2.07 -4.19
C ILE A 189 19.61 1.64 -5.37
N GLY A 190 18.66 2.44 -5.79
CA GLY A 190 17.79 2.12 -6.92
C GLY A 190 18.54 2.08 -8.25
N ILE A 191 19.50 2.98 -8.50
CA ILE A 191 20.36 2.93 -9.69
C ILE A 191 21.17 1.63 -9.70
N LEU A 192 21.77 1.26 -8.57
CA LEU A 192 22.72 0.14 -8.48
C LEU A 192 22.04 -1.24 -8.42
N PHE A 193 20.86 -1.35 -7.80
CA PHE A 193 20.29 -2.66 -7.45
C PHE A 193 18.84 -2.88 -7.88
N LEU A 194 18.09 -1.83 -8.28
CA LEU A 194 16.72 -2.00 -8.75
C LEU A 194 16.74 -2.50 -10.20
N GLU A 195 16.10 -3.62 -10.45
CA GLU A 195 15.93 -4.17 -11.81
C GLU A 195 14.71 -3.54 -12.48
N GLU A 196 14.79 -3.38 -13.82
CA GLU A 196 13.64 -2.98 -14.63
C GLU A 196 12.63 -4.13 -14.71
N THR A 197 11.36 -3.84 -14.42
CA THR A 197 10.30 -4.85 -14.42
C THR A 197 9.45 -4.87 -15.69
N HIS A 198 9.50 -3.79 -16.50
CA HIS A 198 8.73 -3.69 -17.73
C HIS A 198 9.12 -4.78 -18.73
N ALA A 199 8.15 -5.58 -19.19
CA ALA A 199 8.37 -6.78 -20.00
C ALA A 199 9.25 -6.54 -21.25
N GLU A 200 9.01 -5.44 -22.00
CA GLU A 200 9.76 -5.11 -23.23
C GLU A 200 11.14 -4.49 -22.96
N LYS A 201 11.38 -3.97 -21.75
CA LYS A 201 12.60 -3.18 -21.43
C LYS A 201 13.54 -3.86 -20.46
N LYS A 202 13.13 -4.98 -19.92
CA LYS A 202 13.92 -5.81 -19.00
C LYS A 202 15.26 -6.28 -19.61
N SER A 203 15.31 -6.45 -20.93
CA SER A 203 16.52 -6.85 -21.67
C SER A 203 17.47 -5.70 -21.98
N ARG A 204 17.09 -4.45 -21.68
CA ARG A 204 17.94 -3.28 -21.98
C ARG A 204 19.16 -3.26 -21.06
N HIS A 205 20.33 -2.99 -21.64
CA HIS A 205 21.56 -2.84 -20.88
C HIS A 205 21.46 -1.69 -19.87
N ASP A 206 21.65 -2.01 -18.58
CA ASP A 206 21.62 -1.05 -17.47
C ASP A 206 23.02 -0.94 -16.85
N PRO A 207 23.75 0.16 -17.13
CA PRO A 207 25.10 0.36 -16.61
C PRO A 207 25.13 0.50 -15.07
N GLY A 208 24.07 1.02 -14.46
CA GLY A 208 23.95 1.13 -13.00
C GLY A 208 23.89 -0.25 -12.33
N LEU A 209 23.07 -1.14 -12.88
CA LEU A 209 22.95 -2.51 -12.40
C LEU A 209 24.25 -3.32 -12.60
N ALA A 210 24.95 -3.07 -13.72
CA ALA A 210 26.26 -3.68 -13.98
C ALA A 210 27.29 -3.26 -12.92
N LEU A 211 27.32 -1.97 -12.57
CA LEU A 211 28.16 -1.44 -11.50
C LEU A 211 27.81 -2.05 -10.13
N GLY A 212 26.52 -2.13 -9.81
CA GLY A 212 26.04 -2.75 -8.57
C GLY A 212 26.46 -4.23 -8.44
N LYS A 213 26.34 -4.99 -9.53
CA LYS A 213 26.83 -6.39 -9.59
C LYS A 213 28.35 -6.50 -9.43
N CYS A 214 29.11 -5.55 -9.98
CA CYS A 214 30.56 -5.49 -9.81
C CYS A 214 30.95 -5.24 -8.34
N ILE A 215 30.26 -4.31 -7.66
CA ILE A 215 30.48 -4.00 -6.25
C ILE A 215 30.17 -5.23 -5.39
N THR A 216 29.02 -5.86 -5.56
CA THR A 216 28.64 -7.06 -4.77
C THR A 216 29.58 -8.22 -5.01
N ARG A 217 30.05 -8.45 -6.26
CA ARG A 217 31.03 -9.49 -6.59
C ARG A 217 32.37 -9.28 -5.88
N ARG A 218 32.79 -8.02 -5.73
CA ARG A 218 34.04 -7.70 -5.02
C ARG A 218 33.95 -7.99 -3.51
N PHE A 219 32.80 -7.69 -2.89
CA PHE A 219 32.55 -8.03 -1.48
C PHE A 219 32.33 -9.53 -1.26
N SER A 220 31.69 -10.24 -2.19
CA SER A 220 31.46 -11.68 -2.11
C SER A 220 32.79 -12.46 -2.29
N ARG A 221 33.69 -11.99 -3.15
CA ARG A 221 35.02 -12.62 -3.32
C ARG A 221 35.84 -12.57 -2.05
N LYS A 222 35.84 -11.44 -1.31
CA LYS A 222 36.53 -11.33 -0.01
C LYS A 222 35.99 -12.32 1.04
N ARG A 223 34.68 -12.60 0.99
CA ARG A 223 34.03 -13.53 1.94
C ARG A 223 34.28 -15.01 1.59
N VAL A 224 34.56 -15.30 0.33
CA VAL A 224 34.92 -16.66 -0.13
C VAL A 224 36.39 -16.97 0.17
N GLU A 225 37.29 -15.98 0.03
CA GLU A 225 38.69 -16.12 0.41
C GLU A 225 38.85 -16.39 1.93
N THR A 226 38.11 -15.63 2.78
CA THR A 226 38.14 -15.87 4.25
C THR A 226 37.53 -17.22 4.65
N LYS A 227 36.56 -17.74 3.91
CA LYS A 227 36.01 -19.09 4.16
C LYS A 227 36.85 -20.23 3.57
N ALA A 228 37.64 -19.94 2.54
CA ALA A 228 38.54 -20.93 1.95
C ALA A 228 39.76 -21.22 2.87
N ASP A 229 40.23 -20.19 3.57
CA ASP A 229 41.31 -20.34 4.54
C ASP A 229 40.86 -21.13 5.79
N ASP A 230 39.63 -20.88 6.28
CA ASP A 230 39.02 -21.61 7.40
C ASP A 230 38.62 -23.07 7.01
N ALA A 231 38.31 -23.33 5.73
CA ALA A 231 37.96 -24.64 5.25
C ALA A 231 39.18 -25.54 4.97
N PHE A 232 40.36 -24.94 4.72
CA PHE A 232 41.58 -25.70 4.48
C PHE A 232 42.18 -26.28 5.77
N GLU A 233 41.98 -25.63 6.91
CA GLU A 233 42.39 -26.18 8.21
C GLU A 233 41.47 -27.29 8.72
N THR A 234 40.19 -27.33 8.28
CA THR A 234 39.21 -28.33 8.76
C THR A 234 39.17 -29.60 7.87
N SER A 235 39.67 -29.52 6.64
CA SER A 235 39.60 -30.66 5.68
C SER A 235 40.70 -31.70 5.88
N SER A 236 41.68 -31.52 6.78
CA SER A 236 42.73 -32.48 7.07
C SER A 236 42.36 -33.55 8.11
N LEU A 237 41.15 -33.47 8.70
CA LEU A 237 40.75 -34.38 9.80
C LEU A 237 39.56 -35.31 9.50
N LEU A 238 39.00 -35.32 8.29
CA LEU A 238 37.86 -36.17 7.94
C LEU A 238 38.01 -36.84 6.58
N SER A 239 39.05 -37.71 6.48
CA SER A 239 39.11 -38.73 5.46
C SER A 239 38.85 -40.10 6.10
N SER A 240 37.60 -40.45 6.35
CA SER A 240 37.17 -41.85 6.49
C SER A 240 35.66 -41.96 6.33
N HIS A 241 35.26 -42.60 5.22
CA HIS A 241 34.04 -43.34 4.96
C HIS A 241 32.73 -42.96 5.64
N GLU A 242 31.78 -42.49 4.84
CA GLU A 242 30.50 -43.19 4.64
C GLU A 242 29.65 -42.42 3.63
N GLY A 243 29.10 -43.12 2.63
CA GLY A 243 28.33 -42.57 1.54
C GLY A 243 26.99 -42.03 2.01
N LEU A 244 26.73 -40.76 1.70
CA LEU A 244 25.40 -40.14 1.83
C LEU A 244 24.51 -40.54 0.64
N PRO A 245 23.24 -40.83 0.85
CA PRO A 245 22.31 -41.18 -0.22
C PRO A 245 22.04 -40.00 -1.15
N ASP A 246 22.23 -40.28 -2.43
CA ASP A 246 21.99 -39.41 -3.57
C ASP A 246 20.50 -39.14 -3.72
N TYR A 247 20.05 -37.92 -3.48
CA TYR A 247 18.68 -37.46 -3.77
C TYR A 247 18.55 -37.25 -5.28
N ARG A 248 18.25 -38.31 -6.01
CA ARG A 248 17.75 -38.22 -7.39
C ARG A 248 16.33 -37.69 -7.36
N THR A 249 16.14 -36.50 -7.89
CA THR A 249 14.83 -36.01 -8.34
C THR A 249 14.35 -36.92 -9.47
N THR A 250 13.41 -37.79 -9.17
CA THR A 250 12.67 -38.57 -10.17
C THR A 250 11.68 -37.62 -10.89
N GLU A 251 12.09 -37.12 -12.04
CA GLU A 251 11.15 -36.68 -13.07
C GLU A 251 10.47 -37.93 -13.65
N ASN A 252 9.32 -38.30 -13.14
CA ASN A 252 8.42 -39.25 -13.80
C ASN A 252 7.49 -38.47 -14.74
N SER A 253 7.97 -38.24 -15.96
CA SER A 253 7.05 -38.07 -17.11
C SER A 253 6.78 -39.44 -17.68
N PRO A 254 5.52 -39.88 -17.87
CA PRO A 254 5.22 -41.12 -18.53
C PRO A 254 5.57 -41.02 -20.02
N LEU A 255 6.55 -41.82 -20.43
CA LEU A 255 6.86 -42.07 -21.83
C LEU A 255 5.63 -42.71 -22.50
N LEU A 256 5.08 -42.03 -23.48
CA LEU A 256 4.08 -42.58 -24.41
C LEU A 256 4.71 -43.82 -25.11
N SER A 257 4.13 -44.97 -24.82
CA SER A 257 4.39 -46.25 -25.42
C SER A 257 4.22 -46.17 -26.94
N SER A 258 5.23 -46.66 -27.65
CA SER A 258 5.24 -46.83 -29.09
C SER A 258 4.12 -47.76 -29.55
N THR A 259 3.18 -47.28 -30.32
CA THR A 259 2.23 -48.07 -31.09
C THR A 259 2.88 -48.64 -32.36
N PRO A 260 2.55 -49.85 -32.78
CA PRO A 260 3.16 -50.48 -33.96
C PRO A 260 2.63 -49.84 -35.27
N ALA A 261 3.52 -49.86 -36.26
CA ALA A 261 3.28 -49.39 -37.61
C ALA A 261 2.08 -50.08 -38.23
N VAL A 262 1.09 -49.29 -38.63
CA VAL A 262 0.02 -49.72 -39.56
C VAL A 262 0.26 -49.02 -40.88
N ASP A 263 0.28 -49.78 -41.97
CA ASP A 263 0.49 -49.37 -43.35
C ASP A 263 -0.47 -48.23 -43.71
N MET A 264 0.09 -47.10 -44.14
CA MET A 264 -0.66 -45.98 -44.68
C MET A 264 -0.78 -46.12 -46.20
N GLU A 265 -2.00 -46.46 -46.64
CA GLU A 265 -2.45 -46.16 -48.00
C GLU A 265 -2.65 -44.67 -48.17
N ALA A 266 -2.17 -44.16 -49.30
CA ALA A 266 -2.09 -42.76 -49.66
C ALA A 266 -3.44 -42.01 -49.64
N GLN A 267 -3.52 -40.96 -48.84
CA GLN A 267 -4.52 -39.88 -49.02
C GLN A 267 -3.83 -38.62 -49.57
N PRO A 268 -4.52 -37.82 -50.41
CA PRO A 268 -3.91 -36.75 -51.17
C PRO A 268 -3.50 -35.58 -50.30
N LEU A 269 -2.36 -35.00 -50.65
CA LEU A 269 -1.76 -33.79 -50.07
C LEU A 269 -2.77 -32.64 -50.05
N LEU A 270 -3.16 -32.19 -48.85
CA LEU A 270 -3.83 -30.92 -48.63
C LEU A 270 -2.84 -29.77 -48.84
N ASP A 271 -3.25 -28.77 -49.60
CA ASP A 271 -2.46 -27.64 -50.02
C ASP A 271 -1.82 -26.90 -48.83
N ALA A 272 -0.52 -26.59 -48.92
CA ALA A 272 0.27 -25.87 -47.94
C ALA A 272 -0.27 -24.46 -47.62
N ASP A 273 -1.10 -23.89 -48.45
CA ASP A 273 -1.74 -22.58 -48.28
C ASP A 273 -2.86 -22.58 -47.23
N ASP A 274 -3.52 -23.73 -46.98
CA ASP A 274 -4.60 -23.80 -45.98
C ASP A 274 -4.08 -23.94 -44.54
N VAL A 275 -2.88 -24.51 -44.34
CA VAL A 275 -2.19 -24.58 -43.04
C VAL A 275 -1.65 -23.21 -42.65
N GLY A 276 -1.11 -22.46 -43.62
CA GLY A 276 -0.65 -21.09 -43.44
C GLY A 276 -1.77 -20.11 -43.05
N ASN A 277 -2.97 -20.30 -43.59
CA ASN A 277 -4.15 -19.48 -43.25
C ASN A 277 -4.76 -19.87 -41.90
N ARG A 278 -4.72 -21.12 -41.48
CA ARG A 278 -5.16 -21.53 -40.14
C ARG A 278 -4.21 -21.08 -39.04
N LEU A 279 -2.90 -21.09 -39.29
CA LEU A 279 -1.91 -20.52 -38.37
C LEU A 279 -1.98 -18.98 -38.30
N ARG A 280 -2.28 -18.30 -39.41
CA ARG A 280 -2.52 -16.85 -39.44
C ARG A 280 -3.85 -16.44 -38.80
N SER A 281 -4.88 -17.30 -38.83
CA SER A 281 -6.16 -17.03 -38.14
C SER A 281 -6.08 -17.27 -36.62
N SER A 282 -5.20 -18.14 -36.14
CA SER A 282 -4.97 -18.35 -34.70
C SER A 282 -4.06 -17.30 -34.05
N THR A 283 -3.28 -16.55 -34.86
CA THR A 283 -2.51 -15.38 -34.44
C THR A 283 -3.23 -14.05 -34.62
N LYS A 284 -4.52 -14.03 -34.99
CA LYS A 284 -5.35 -12.87 -34.71
C LYS A 284 -5.37 -12.70 -33.19
N ARG A 285 -4.46 -11.84 -32.72
CA ARG A 285 -4.48 -11.15 -31.43
C ARG A 285 -5.96 -10.97 -31.10
N THR A 286 -6.47 -11.74 -30.16
CA THR A 286 -7.81 -11.55 -29.61
C THR A 286 -7.82 -10.08 -29.21
N GLU A 287 -8.44 -9.23 -30.00
CA GLU A 287 -8.72 -7.85 -29.60
C GLU A 287 -9.45 -8.02 -28.27
N LYS A 288 -8.78 -7.60 -27.20
CA LYS A 288 -9.36 -7.55 -25.86
C LYS A 288 -10.63 -6.73 -26.02
N ALA A 289 -11.77 -7.41 -26.11
CA ALA A 289 -13.06 -6.74 -26.08
C ALA A 289 -13.01 -5.84 -24.84
N SER A 290 -13.02 -4.53 -25.05
CA SER A 290 -13.02 -3.57 -23.96
C SER A 290 -14.33 -3.76 -23.19
N ILE A 291 -14.23 -4.33 -21.99
CA ILE A 291 -15.38 -4.49 -21.10
C ILE A 291 -15.96 -3.09 -20.90
N PRO A 292 -17.25 -2.87 -21.18
CA PRO A 292 -17.87 -1.56 -21.05
C PRO A 292 -17.75 -1.06 -19.59
N ALA A 293 -17.51 0.23 -19.41
CA ALA A 293 -17.29 0.82 -18.10
C ALA A 293 -18.45 0.56 -17.10
N SER A 294 -19.68 0.38 -17.61
CA SER A 294 -20.85 0.04 -16.81
C SER A 294 -20.77 -1.34 -16.14
N GLU A 295 -20.08 -2.28 -16.78
CA GLU A 295 -19.88 -3.63 -16.24
C GLU A 295 -18.70 -3.67 -15.24
N VAL A 296 -17.76 -2.74 -15.37
CA VAL A 296 -16.60 -2.61 -14.44
C VAL A 296 -17.02 -1.91 -13.15
N PHE A 297 -17.75 -0.79 -13.27
CA PHE A 297 -18.15 0.03 -12.13
C PHE A 297 -19.56 -0.32 -11.65
N THR A 298 -19.68 -1.51 -11.09
CA THR A 298 -20.93 -1.96 -10.44
C THR A 298 -21.23 -1.14 -9.17
N ARG A 299 -22.48 -1.16 -8.72
CA ARG A 299 -22.88 -0.41 -7.50
C ARG A 299 -22.01 -0.76 -6.28
N PRO A 300 -21.67 -2.03 -5.96
CA PRO A 300 -20.76 -2.37 -4.87
C PRO A 300 -19.36 -1.76 -5.03
N VAL A 301 -18.80 -1.77 -6.25
CA VAL A 301 -17.49 -1.17 -6.54
C VAL A 301 -17.51 0.33 -6.28
N ILE A 302 -18.52 1.05 -6.79
CA ILE A 302 -18.65 2.50 -6.59
C ILE A 302 -18.80 2.83 -5.10
N MET A 303 -19.63 2.09 -4.35
CA MET A 303 -19.81 2.30 -2.92
C MET A 303 -18.51 2.08 -2.13
N ASN A 304 -17.71 1.07 -2.48
CA ASN A 304 -16.39 0.84 -1.87
C ASN A 304 -15.41 1.97 -2.20
N ILE A 305 -15.39 2.48 -3.44
CA ILE A 305 -14.54 3.62 -3.83
C ILE A 305 -14.93 4.88 -3.06
N VAL A 306 -16.22 5.20 -2.94
CA VAL A 306 -16.71 6.35 -2.18
C VAL A 306 -16.33 6.21 -0.70
N SER A 307 -16.55 5.03 -0.12
CA SER A 307 -16.18 4.73 1.27
C SER A 307 -14.68 4.89 1.51
N TYR A 308 -13.84 4.45 0.56
CA TYR A 308 -12.39 4.65 0.60
C TYR A 308 -12.00 6.13 0.51
N GLY A 309 -12.69 6.91 -0.33
CA GLY A 309 -12.50 8.36 -0.42
C GLY A 309 -12.83 9.08 0.89
N ILE A 310 -13.97 8.75 1.53
CA ILE A 310 -14.37 9.31 2.83
C ILE A 310 -13.35 8.96 3.91
N LEU A 311 -12.91 7.69 3.97
CA LEU A 311 -11.88 7.23 4.90
C LEU A 311 -10.58 8.01 4.70
N ALA A 312 -10.14 8.18 3.45
CA ALA A 312 -8.92 8.91 3.12
C ALA A 312 -8.99 10.39 3.48
N PHE A 313 -10.17 11.04 3.29
CA PHE A 313 -10.40 12.43 3.62
C PHE A 313 -10.21 12.68 5.13
N HIS A 314 -11.02 12.01 5.96
CA HIS A 314 -11.02 12.32 7.39
C HIS A 314 -9.76 11.85 8.11
N THR A 315 -9.13 10.74 7.69
CA THR A 315 -7.88 10.27 8.31
C THR A 315 -6.73 11.21 8.01
N MET A 316 -6.61 11.71 6.77
CA MET A 316 -5.58 12.68 6.41
C MET A 316 -5.81 14.05 7.07
N ALA A 317 -7.08 14.45 7.20
CA ALA A 317 -7.49 15.63 7.95
C ALA A 317 -7.05 15.52 9.43
N PHE A 318 -7.24 14.36 10.05
CA PHE A 318 -6.76 14.10 11.42
C PHE A 318 -5.25 14.19 11.52
N ASP A 319 -4.53 13.51 10.64
CA ASP A 319 -3.06 13.43 10.68
C ASP A 319 -2.39 14.80 10.54
N GLN A 320 -3.01 15.70 9.81
CA GLN A 320 -2.53 17.07 9.67
C GLN A 320 -2.99 17.98 10.83
N LEU A 321 -4.27 17.86 11.25
CA LEU A 321 -4.82 18.74 12.28
C LEU A 321 -4.25 18.41 13.67
N PHE A 322 -4.00 17.13 13.98
CA PHE A 322 -3.59 16.71 15.31
C PHE A 322 -2.26 17.32 15.76
N PRO A 323 -1.17 17.32 14.97
CA PRO A 323 0.07 18.03 15.34
C PRO A 323 -0.13 19.53 15.51
N VAL A 324 -0.96 20.16 14.66
CA VAL A 324 -1.29 21.59 14.75
C VAL A 324 -2.05 21.88 16.05
N PHE A 325 -2.99 21.04 16.43
CA PHE A 325 -3.74 21.13 17.68
C PHE A 325 -2.83 21.01 18.90
N LEU A 326 -1.87 20.09 18.88
CA LEU A 326 -0.88 19.95 19.96
C LEU A 326 0.09 21.14 20.03
N SER A 327 0.36 21.81 18.90
CA SER A 327 1.24 22.99 18.83
C SER A 327 0.52 24.31 19.15
N SER A 328 -0.83 24.33 19.16
CA SER A 328 -1.59 25.55 19.38
C SER A 328 -1.34 26.12 20.77
N PRO A 329 -1.07 27.44 20.90
CA PRO A 329 -0.78 28.05 22.20
C PRO A 329 -2.01 28.14 23.09
N THR A 330 -1.81 28.10 24.39
CA THR A 330 -2.82 28.43 25.39
C THR A 330 -3.13 29.93 25.32
N PRO A 331 -4.40 30.38 25.23
CA PRO A 331 -4.72 31.79 25.22
C PRO A 331 -4.23 32.52 26.46
N LYS A 332 -3.59 33.68 26.28
CA LYS A 332 -3.06 34.50 27.38
C LYS A 332 -4.15 35.11 28.25
N GLU A 333 -5.34 35.37 27.67
CA GLU A 333 -6.50 35.88 28.37
C GLU A 333 -7.58 34.78 28.41
N ALA A 334 -8.15 34.58 29.58
CA ALA A 334 -9.27 33.65 29.77
C ALA A 334 -10.45 34.10 28.92
N GLN A 335 -10.72 33.43 27.82
CA GLN A 335 -11.90 33.66 27.03
C GLN A 335 -13.13 33.10 27.73
N PRO A 336 -14.33 33.75 27.61
CA PRO A 336 -15.54 33.24 28.21
C PRO A 336 -15.86 31.84 27.65
N MET A 337 -15.74 30.82 28.49
CA MET A 337 -16.11 29.47 28.17
C MET A 337 -17.59 29.23 28.35
N SER A 338 -18.24 28.64 27.37
CA SER A 338 -19.61 28.14 27.44
C SER A 338 -19.64 26.70 26.94
N LEU A 339 -19.35 25.79 27.86
CA LEU A 339 -19.37 24.36 27.55
C LEU A 339 -20.79 23.91 27.16
N PRO A 340 -20.92 22.92 26.25
CA PRO A 340 -19.85 22.05 25.73
C PRO A 340 -19.15 22.59 24.47
N PHE A 341 -19.65 23.62 23.78
CA PHE A 341 -19.19 23.93 22.44
C PHE A 341 -18.20 25.11 22.36
N LYS A 342 -18.38 26.12 23.22
CA LYS A 342 -17.58 27.36 23.15
C LYS A 342 -16.41 27.30 24.13
N PHE A 343 -15.22 27.00 23.61
CA PHE A 343 -13.96 27.04 24.35
C PHE A 343 -12.80 27.18 23.36
N VAL A 344 -11.74 27.83 23.80
CA VAL A 344 -10.47 27.92 23.08
C VAL A 344 -9.37 27.65 24.09
N ASP A 345 -8.57 26.64 23.84
CA ASP A 345 -7.38 26.32 24.61
C ASP A 345 -6.42 25.56 23.71
N GLY A 346 -5.15 25.41 24.11
CA GLY A 346 -4.10 24.70 23.38
C GLY A 346 -3.19 23.93 24.30
N PHE A 347 -2.30 23.13 23.74
CA PHE A 347 -1.32 22.34 24.49
C PHE A 347 0.05 23.00 24.57
N ASP A 348 0.35 23.92 23.64
CA ASP A 348 1.65 24.64 23.52
C ASP A 348 2.86 23.69 23.58
N MET A 349 2.73 22.51 22.95
CA MET A 349 3.79 21.49 22.92
C MET A 349 4.87 21.85 21.91
N ASP A 350 6.13 21.57 22.25
CA ASP A 350 7.28 21.76 21.37
C ASP A 350 7.37 20.69 20.27
N GLN A 351 8.12 20.97 19.20
CA GLN A 351 8.28 20.08 18.04
C GLN A 351 8.83 18.71 18.42
N LYS A 352 9.73 18.65 19.39
CA LYS A 352 10.36 17.42 19.86
C LYS A 352 9.34 16.47 20.50
N THR A 353 8.52 17.00 21.40
CA THR A 353 7.45 16.25 22.07
C THR A 353 6.44 15.72 21.06
N ILE A 354 6.00 16.57 20.11
CA ILE A 354 5.10 16.16 19.04
C ILE A 354 5.75 15.08 18.17
N GLY A 355 7.02 15.23 17.81
CA GLY A 355 7.76 14.21 17.07
C GLY A 355 7.80 12.86 17.77
N ILE A 356 7.98 12.83 19.09
CA ILE A 356 7.93 11.61 19.91
C ILE A 356 6.53 10.99 19.90
N ILE A 357 5.48 11.79 20.12
CA ILE A 357 4.07 11.32 20.10
C ILE A 357 3.74 10.65 18.76
N LEU A 358 4.08 11.31 17.64
CA LEU A 358 3.83 10.77 16.31
C LEU A 358 4.70 9.53 16.00
N SER A 359 5.90 9.44 16.57
CA SER A 359 6.74 8.23 16.42
C SER A 359 6.16 7.04 17.19
N VAL A 360 5.68 7.27 18.42
CA VAL A 360 4.94 6.26 19.21
C VAL A 360 3.67 5.84 18.47
N GLN A 361 2.96 6.78 17.83
CA GLN A 361 1.84 6.50 16.93
C GLN A 361 2.23 5.50 15.84
N GLY A 362 3.35 5.72 15.16
CA GLY A 362 3.86 4.84 14.11
C GLY A 362 4.19 3.44 14.62
N ILE A 363 4.83 3.33 15.79
CA ILE A 363 5.17 2.05 16.42
C ILE A 363 3.89 1.25 16.75
N TYR A 364 2.91 1.91 17.37
CA TYR A 364 1.64 1.26 17.69
C TYR A 364 0.87 0.85 16.42
N GLN A 365 0.88 1.69 15.39
CA GLN A 365 0.23 1.38 14.11
C GLN A 365 0.85 0.15 13.44
N LEU A 366 2.17 0.02 13.49
CA LEU A 366 2.87 -1.17 13.00
C LEU A 366 2.41 -2.43 13.74
N PHE A 367 2.39 -2.39 15.06
CA PHE A 367 1.88 -3.49 15.90
C PHE A 367 0.43 -3.84 15.58
N ALA A 368 -0.44 -2.84 15.52
CA ALA A 368 -1.86 -3.05 15.25
C ALA A 368 -2.11 -3.65 13.86
N THR A 369 -1.36 -3.25 12.84
CA THR A 369 -1.49 -3.77 11.47
C THR A 369 -1.02 -5.22 11.37
N ILE A 370 0.08 -5.59 12.04
CA ILE A 370 0.66 -6.93 11.92
C ILE A 370 -0.08 -7.96 12.79
N PHE A 371 -0.45 -7.58 14.01
CA PHE A 371 -0.99 -8.53 15.00
C PHE A 371 -2.49 -8.36 15.24
N LEU A 372 -2.93 -7.12 15.47
CA LEU A 372 -4.30 -6.86 15.90
C LEU A 372 -5.30 -7.03 14.76
N PHE A 373 -5.02 -6.52 13.57
CA PHE A 373 -5.92 -6.62 12.41
C PHE A 373 -6.21 -8.08 12.02
N PRO A 374 -5.21 -8.96 11.79
CA PRO A 374 -5.49 -10.36 11.43
C PRO A 374 -6.24 -11.13 12.51
N PHE A 375 -5.99 -10.81 13.80
CA PHE A 375 -6.68 -11.43 14.91
C PHE A 375 -8.16 -11.05 14.96
N VAL A 376 -8.47 -9.75 14.78
CA VAL A 376 -9.85 -9.24 14.89
C VAL A 376 -10.67 -9.62 13.65
N VAL A 377 -10.09 -9.49 12.43
CA VAL A 377 -10.83 -9.80 11.19
C VAL A 377 -11.22 -11.26 11.10
N LYS A 378 -10.40 -12.18 11.61
CA LYS A 378 -10.75 -13.62 11.67
C LYS A 378 -11.96 -13.93 12.56
N ARG A 379 -12.22 -13.10 13.57
CA ARG A 379 -13.34 -13.32 14.52
C ARG A 379 -14.63 -12.63 14.10
N ILE A 380 -14.52 -11.44 13.54
CA ILE A 380 -15.68 -10.57 13.27
C ILE A 380 -16.08 -10.63 11.80
N GLY A 381 -15.13 -10.94 10.90
CA GLY A 381 -15.32 -10.84 9.45
C GLY A 381 -15.09 -9.41 8.94
N THR A 382 -14.76 -9.27 7.64
CA THR A 382 -14.30 -8.02 7.06
C THR A 382 -15.38 -6.95 7.05
N ILE A 383 -16.58 -7.28 6.57
CA ILE A 383 -17.68 -6.30 6.46
C ILE A 383 -18.21 -5.82 7.79
N HIS A 384 -18.38 -6.75 8.76
CA HIS A 384 -18.87 -6.41 10.08
C HIS A 384 -17.85 -5.55 10.84
N LEU A 385 -16.56 -5.90 10.72
CA LEU A 385 -15.47 -5.09 11.28
C LEU A 385 -15.48 -3.68 10.69
N PHE A 386 -15.55 -3.56 9.36
CA PHE A 386 -15.56 -2.25 8.69
C PHE A 386 -16.75 -1.39 9.12
N ARG A 387 -17.96 -1.96 9.18
CA ARG A 387 -19.16 -1.27 9.66
C ARG A 387 -19.03 -0.84 11.13
N LEU A 388 -18.53 -1.71 12.00
CA LEU A 388 -18.29 -1.39 13.41
C LEU A 388 -17.35 -0.20 13.57
N LEU A 389 -16.23 -0.22 12.83
CA LEU A 389 -15.27 0.89 12.81
C LEU A 389 -15.91 2.17 12.29
N ALA A 390 -16.61 2.12 11.17
CA ALA A 390 -17.29 3.28 10.58
C ALA A 390 -18.31 3.88 11.55
N MET A 391 -19.11 3.04 12.24
CA MET A 391 -20.12 3.47 13.20
C MET A 391 -19.55 4.08 14.48
N THR A 392 -18.30 3.76 14.83
CA THR A 392 -17.70 4.21 16.08
C THR A 392 -16.62 5.26 15.90
N TYR A 393 -16.17 5.50 14.64
CA TYR A 393 -15.08 6.42 14.34
C TYR A 393 -15.39 7.87 14.73
N PHE A 394 -16.66 8.31 14.64
CA PHE A 394 -17.07 9.68 14.97
C PHE A 394 -16.80 10.04 16.44
N PHE A 395 -16.86 9.07 17.37
CA PHE A 395 -16.57 9.33 18.77
C PHE A 395 -15.16 9.89 18.97
N LEU A 396 -14.17 9.37 18.23
CA LEU A 396 -12.80 9.90 18.28
C LEU A 396 -12.76 11.39 17.96
N TYR A 397 -13.45 11.81 16.89
CA TYR A 397 -13.47 13.20 16.46
C TYR A 397 -14.24 14.09 17.44
N PHE A 398 -15.35 13.62 17.97
CA PHE A 398 -16.14 14.39 18.92
C PHE A 398 -15.43 14.58 20.26
N PHE A 399 -14.64 13.60 20.72
CA PHE A 399 -13.95 13.68 22.01
C PHE A 399 -12.57 14.33 21.94
N THR A 400 -11.89 14.29 20.82
CA THR A 400 -10.51 14.83 20.67
C THR A 400 -10.39 16.30 21.11
N PRO A 401 -11.28 17.25 20.73
CA PRO A 401 -11.12 18.65 21.13
C PRO A 401 -11.23 18.87 22.66
N TYR A 402 -11.90 17.99 23.39
CA TYR A 402 -12.03 18.11 24.86
C TYR A 402 -10.78 17.66 25.61
N LEU A 403 -9.79 17.09 24.94
CA LEU A 403 -8.52 16.70 25.57
C LEU A 403 -7.80 17.91 26.20
N VAL A 404 -7.98 19.09 25.64
CA VAL A 404 -7.37 20.34 26.17
C VAL A 404 -7.96 20.75 27.53
N LEU A 405 -9.19 20.33 27.85
CA LEU A 405 -9.87 20.60 29.11
C LEU A 405 -9.46 19.65 30.24
N LEU A 406 -8.66 18.61 29.93
CA LEU A 406 -8.15 17.70 30.94
C LEU A 406 -7.15 18.41 31.87
N PRO A 407 -7.09 18.04 33.15
CA PRO A 407 -6.02 18.46 34.05
C PRO A 407 -4.65 18.09 33.50
N ASP A 408 -3.62 18.90 33.78
CA ASP A 408 -2.28 18.74 33.20
C ASP A 408 -1.68 17.35 33.39
N ASN A 409 -1.93 16.72 34.54
CA ASN A 409 -1.49 15.35 34.83
C ASN A 409 -2.16 14.28 33.97
N LEU A 410 -3.35 14.54 33.39
CA LEU A 410 -4.10 13.60 32.55
C LEU A 410 -4.00 13.94 31.05
N ARG A 411 -3.50 15.13 30.67
CA ARG A 411 -3.41 15.55 29.27
C ARG A 411 -2.62 14.57 28.41
N MET A 412 -1.43 14.14 28.87
CA MET A 412 -0.61 13.17 28.14
C MET A 412 -1.28 11.81 28.02
N VAL A 413 -1.97 11.34 29.06
CA VAL A 413 -2.72 10.09 29.02
C VAL A 413 -3.85 10.17 28.00
N GLY A 414 -4.58 11.29 27.99
CA GLY A 414 -5.64 11.54 27.01
C GLY A 414 -5.13 11.55 25.56
N ILE A 415 -4.00 12.21 25.33
CA ILE A 415 -3.34 12.29 24.01
C ILE A 415 -2.97 10.87 23.52
N TYR A 416 -2.25 10.08 24.34
CA TYR A 416 -1.87 8.73 23.95
C TYR A 416 -3.09 7.81 23.77
N THR A 417 -4.16 8.00 24.55
CA THR A 417 -5.43 7.28 24.38
C THR A 417 -6.05 7.60 23.01
N ALA A 418 -6.11 8.87 22.62
CA ALA A 418 -6.61 9.28 21.31
C ALA A 418 -5.74 8.73 20.17
N VAL A 419 -4.42 8.74 20.33
CA VAL A 419 -3.45 8.17 19.37
C VAL A 419 -3.67 6.67 19.19
N VAL A 420 -3.75 5.91 20.28
CA VAL A 420 -4.02 4.46 20.26
C VAL A 420 -5.37 4.18 19.60
N TRP A 421 -6.40 4.91 19.96
CA TRP A 421 -7.74 4.78 19.35
C TRP A 421 -7.70 5.01 17.85
N ARG A 422 -7.14 6.15 17.42
CA ARG A 422 -6.99 6.49 16.00
C ARG A 422 -6.22 5.42 15.23
N CYS A 423 -5.08 4.95 15.76
CA CYS A 423 -4.25 3.95 15.09
C CYS A 423 -4.94 2.60 14.99
N THR A 424 -5.62 2.16 16.05
CA THR A 424 -6.42 0.94 16.05
C THR A 424 -7.44 0.97 14.91
N PHE A 425 -8.16 2.08 14.78
CA PHE A 425 -9.19 2.22 13.76
C PHE A 425 -8.60 2.26 12.35
N SER A 426 -7.57 3.08 12.11
CA SER A 426 -6.99 3.22 10.77
C SER A 426 -6.29 1.94 10.30
N SER A 427 -5.59 1.23 11.20
CA SER A 427 -4.90 -0.03 10.89
C SER A 427 -5.86 -1.17 10.50
N MET A 428 -7.12 -1.06 10.89
CA MET A 428 -8.17 -2.03 10.54
C MET A 428 -9.04 -1.56 9.37
N ALA A 429 -9.39 -0.27 9.31
CA ALA A 429 -10.31 0.26 8.30
C ALA A 429 -9.74 0.20 6.88
N TYR A 430 -8.46 0.58 6.68
CA TYR A 430 -7.84 0.57 5.37
C TYR A 430 -7.70 -0.83 4.75
N PRO A 431 -7.16 -1.84 5.46
CA PRO A 431 -7.11 -3.20 4.92
C PRO A 431 -8.49 -3.81 4.70
N SER A 432 -9.45 -3.56 5.59
CA SER A 432 -10.82 -4.04 5.42
C SER A 432 -11.47 -3.47 4.16
N ASN A 433 -11.33 -2.16 3.91
CA ASN A 433 -11.84 -1.54 2.68
C ASN A 433 -11.15 -2.09 1.43
N ALA A 434 -9.83 -2.32 1.48
CA ALA A 434 -9.09 -2.89 0.36
C ALA A 434 -9.55 -4.33 0.02
N ILE A 435 -9.83 -5.15 1.04
CA ILE A 435 -10.39 -6.50 0.87
C ILE A 435 -11.80 -6.42 0.26
N LEU A 436 -12.69 -5.57 0.80
CA LEU A 436 -14.03 -5.37 0.28
C LEU A 436 -14.03 -4.89 -1.17
N LEU A 437 -13.15 -3.95 -1.52
CA LEU A 437 -13.00 -3.47 -2.90
C LEU A 437 -12.54 -4.58 -3.83
N THR A 438 -11.57 -5.38 -3.42
CA THR A 438 -11.04 -6.52 -4.20
C THR A 438 -12.11 -7.60 -4.41
N ASN A 439 -12.89 -7.92 -3.37
CA ASN A 439 -13.97 -8.90 -3.46
C ASN A 439 -15.17 -8.41 -4.29
N SER A 440 -15.34 -7.09 -4.43
CA SER A 440 -16.41 -6.49 -5.24
C SER A 440 -16.06 -6.41 -6.74
N ALA A 441 -14.82 -6.67 -7.14
CA ALA A 441 -14.39 -6.59 -8.52
C ALA A 441 -15.03 -7.73 -9.35
N PRO A 442 -15.68 -7.41 -10.50
CA PRO A 442 -16.35 -8.44 -11.34
C PRO A 442 -15.38 -9.47 -11.90
N THR A 443 -14.17 -9.05 -12.29
CA THR A 443 -13.13 -9.93 -12.85
C THR A 443 -11.73 -9.50 -12.43
N LEU A 444 -10.77 -10.43 -12.47
CA LEU A 444 -9.35 -10.13 -12.21
C LEU A 444 -8.77 -9.09 -13.17
N GLN A 445 -9.27 -9.06 -14.42
CA GLN A 445 -8.80 -8.13 -15.45
C GLN A 445 -9.21 -6.68 -15.14
N THR A 446 -10.37 -6.48 -14.49
CA THR A 446 -10.88 -5.15 -14.13
C THR A 446 -10.31 -4.62 -12.82
N LEU A 447 -9.72 -5.50 -11.98
CA LEU A 447 -9.19 -5.14 -10.66
C LEU A 447 -8.15 -4.02 -10.71
N GLY A 448 -7.26 -4.01 -11.71
CA GLY A 448 -6.27 -2.95 -11.91
C GLY A 448 -6.92 -1.58 -12.15
N THR A 449 -7.94 -1.52 -12.99
CA THR A 449 -8.70 -0.28 -13.28
C THR A 449 -9.45 0.21 -12.04
N ILE A 450 -10.12 -0.69 -11.33
CA ILE A 450 -10.87 -0.37 -10.11
C ILE A 450 -9.93 0.18 -9.03
N ASN A 451 -8.81 -0.49 -8.77
CA ASN A 451 -7.80 -0.02 -7.80
C ASN A 451 -7.18 1.32 -8.22
N GLY A 452 -6.95 1.54 -9.52
CA GLY A 452 -6.46 2.80 -10.05
C GLY A 452 -7.43 3.96 -9.77
N VAL A 453 -8.72 3.78 -10.05
CA VAL A 453 -9.76 4.80 -9.76
C VAL A 453 -9.91 5.01 -8.26
N ALA A 454 -9.91 3.95 -7.46
CA ALA A 454 -9.98 4.05 -6.00
C ALA A 454 -8.79 4.82 -5.42
N ALA A 455 -7.57 4.53 -5.86
CA ALA A 455 -6.37 5.24 -5.43
C ALA A 455 -6.40 6.72 -5.84
N SER A 456 -6.86 7.03 -7.05
CA SER A 456 -7.01 8.42 -7.53
C SER A 456 -8.05 9.18 -6.71
N THR A 457 -9.21 8.57 -6.44
CA THR A 457 -10.26 9.17 -5.60
C THR A 457 -9.74 9.43 -4.18
N ALA A 458 -9.05 8.45 -3.59
CA ALA A 458 -8.47 8.61 -2.26
C ALA A 458 -7.40 9.70 -2.22
N SER A 459 -6.56 9.85 -3.26
CA SER A 459 -5.55 10.90 -3.36
C SER A 459 -6.20 12.28 -3.46
N LEU A 460 -7.28 12.40 -4.25
CA LEU A 460 -8.05 13.64 -4.35
C LEU A 460 -8.68 14.01 -3.00
N CYS A 461 -9.31 13.06 -2.31
CA CYS A 461 -9.90 13.28 -0.99
C CYS A 461 -8.84 13.68 0.05
N ARG A 462 -7.66 13.04 0.02
CA ARG A 462 -6.50 13.43 0.86
C ARG A 462 -5.98 14.83 0.56
N ALA A 463 -6.11 15.29 -0.68
CA ALA A 463 -5.71 16.66 -1.05
C ALA A 463 -6.61 17.74 -0.43
N PHE A 464 -7.92 17.50 -0.34
CA PHE A 464 -8.84 18.47 0.21
C PHE A 464 -8.95 18.44 1.75
N GLY A 465 -8.79 17.27 2.36
CA GLY A 465 -8.95 17.08 3.80
C GLY A 465 -8.18 18.09 4.65
N PRO A 466 -6.85 18.20 4.53
CA PRO A 466 -6.03 19.10 5.33
C PRO A 466 -6.40 20.58 5.20
N THR A 467 -6.63 21.08 3.96
CA THR A 467 -6.95 22.48 3.72
C THR A 467 -8.33 22.85 4.30
N ILE A 468 -9.35 22.02 4.04
CA ILE A 468 -10.71 22.28 4.54
C ILE A 468 -10.71 22.24 6.08
N THR A 469 -10.08 21.23 6.67
CA THR A 469 -10.03 21.08 8.12
C THR A 469 -9.19 22.18 8.78
N GLY A 470 -8.09 22.60 8.14
CA GLY A 470 -7.28 23.72 8.59
C GLY A 470 -8.05 25.04 8.57
N ALA A 471 -8.83 25.28 7.52
CA ALA A 471 -9.72 26.46 7.42
C ALA A 471 -10.80 26.45 8.51
N LEU A 472 -11.47 25.31 8.72
CA LEU A 472 -12.47 25.16 9.78
C LEU A 472 -11.87 25.36 11.17
N TYR A 473 -10.65 24.92 11.40
CA TYR A 473 -9.97 25.14 12.66
C TYR A 473 -9.60 26.61 12.86
N ALA A 474 -9.13 27.31 11.82
CA ALA A 474 -8.86 28.74 11.84
C ALA A 474 -10.13 29.55 12.17
N VAL A 475 -11.26 29.23 11.53
CA VAL A 475 -12.57 29.83 11.84
C VAL A 475 -12.98 29.49 13.27
N GLY A 476 -12.79 28.25 13.71
CA GLY A 476 -13.08 27.82 15.07
C GLY A 476 -12.33 28.63 16.13
N LEU A 477 -11.01 28.82 15.94
CA LEU A 477 -10.19 29.64 16.84
C LEU A 477 -10.63 31.12 16.85
N SER A 478 -11.03 31.68 15.69
CA SER A 478 -11.45 33.06 15.60
C SER A 478 -12.82 33.33 16.23
N THR A 479 -13.70 32.32 16.24
CA THR A 479 -15.09 32.44 16.74
C THR A 479 -15.28 31.89 18.17
N GLY A 480 -14.25 31.27 18.72
CA GLY A 480 -14.29 30.66 20.06
C GLY A 480 -14.76 29.21 20.09
N TYR A 481 -14.80 28.53 18.94
CA TYR A 481 -15.22 27.11 18.80
C TYR A 481 -14.06 26.25 18.31
N SER A 482 -13.03 26.01 19.14
CA SER A 482 -11.84 25.23 18.76
C SER A 482 -12.15 23.78 18.33
N GLY A 483 -13.30 23.25 18.75
CA GLY A 483 -13.81 21.95 18.34
C GLY A 483 -14.43 21.89 16.94
N LEU A 484 -14.68 23.04 16.26
CA LEU A 484 -15.44 23.10 15.01
C LEU A 484 -14.91 22.15 13.93
N ALA A 485 -13.62 22.18 13.66
CA ALA A 485 -12.97 21.31 12.66
C ALA A 485 -13.11 19.81 13.00
N TRP A 486 -13.01 19.50 14.26
CA TRP A 486 -13.15 18.13 14.78
C TRP A 486 -14.58 17.62 14.60
N TRP A 487 -15.58 18.41 15.02
CA TRP A 487 -16.99 18.04 14.89
C TRP A 487 -17.42 17.90 13.43
N CYS A 488 -16.96 18.80 12.54
CA CYS A 488 -17.22 18.67 11.11
C CYS A 488 -16.64 17.37 10.52
N ASN A 489 -15.41 17.01 10.91
CA ASN A 489 -14.85 15.70 10.52
C ASN A 489 -15.64 14.53 11.13
N GLY A 490 -16.12 14.66 12.37
CA GLY A 490 -17.04 13.71 12.99
C GLY A 490 -18.31 13.50 12.17
N LEU A 491 -18.91 14.58 11.65
CA LEU A 491 -20.08 14.50 10.74
C LEU A 491 -19.74 13.79 9.43
N VAL A 492 -18.54 14.01 8.87
CA VAL A 492 -18.07 13.29 7.68
C VAL A 492 -17.94 11.78 7.98
N THR A 493 -17.46 11.40 9.17
CA THR A 493 -17.40 9.98 9.54
C THR A 493 -18.77 9.36 9.76
N ILE A 494 -19.76 10.12 10.27
CA ILE A 494 -21.15 9.66 10.35
C ILE A 494 -21.72 9.42 8.94
N ALA A 495 -21.49 10.33 8.01
CA ALA A 495 -21.86 10.10 6.61
C ALA A 495 -21.22 8.83 6.06
N GLY A 496 -19.92 8.61 6.32
CA GLY A 496 -19.20 7.36 5.98
C GLY A 496 -19.83 6.12 6.61
N ALA A 497 -20.29 6.21 7.86
CA ALA A 497 -21.00 5.13 8.54
C ALA A 497 -22.32 4.78 7.85
N LEU A 498 -23.10 5.78 7.45
CA LEU A 498 -24.35 5.58 6.69
C LEU A 498 -24.07 4.90 5.33
N PHE A 499 -23.01 5.32 4.63
CA PHE A 499 -22.59 4.65 3.40
C PHE A 499 -22.14 3.20 3.63
N SER A 500 -21.53 2.88 4.78
CA SER A 500 -21.05 1.54 5.08
C SER A 500 -22.17 0.49 5.13
N PHE A 501 -23.39 0.88 5.46
CA PHE A 501 -24.56 -0.04 5.44
C PHE A 501 -24.97 -0.47 4.03
N GLN A 502 -24.63 0.32 3.02
CA GLN A 502 -24.90 0.00 1.61
C GLN A 502 -23.83 -0.94 1.01
N LEU A 503 -22.73 -1.16 1.72
CA LEU A 503 -21.70 -2.10 1.29
C LEU A 503 -22.23 -3.54 1.42
N THR A 504 -22.00 -4.32 0.39
CA THR A 504 -22.28 -5.75 0.37
C THR A 504 -20.98 -6.51 0.16
N GLU A 505 -20.81 -7.62 0.84
CA GLU A 505 -19.70 -8.54 0.59
C GLU A 505 -20.25 -9.70 -0.25
N PRO A 506 -19.91 -9.80 -1.54
CA PRO A 506 -20.22 -10.97 -2.35
C PRO A 506 -19.57 -12.21 -1.74
N LYS A 507 -20.22 -13.36 -1.80
CA LYS A 507 -19.70 -14.63 -1.23
C LYS A 507 -18.43 -15.16 -1.91
N GLY A 508 -17.88 -14.45 -2.85
CA GLY A 508 -16.69 -14.75 -3.62
C GLY A 508 -16.59 -13.77 -4.79
N ARG A 509 -15.51 -13.81 -5.55
CA ARG A 509 -15.48 -13.16 -6.86
C ARG A 509 -16.41 -13.92 -7.80
N MET A 510 -17.12 -13.18 -8.65
CA MET A 510 -18.02 -13.78 -9.64
C MET A 510 -17.29 -14.73 -10.63
N ASP A 511 -16.00 -14.50 -10.86
CA ASP A 511 -15.15 -15.39 -11.67
C ASP A 511 -14.65 -16.62 -10.88
N ALA A 512 -14.51 -16.54 -9.57
CA ALA A 512 -14.19 -17.69 -8.72
C ALA A 512 -15.40 -18.62 -8.55
N GLU A 513 -16.60 -18.06 -8.35
CA GLU A 513 -17.85 -18.83 -8.34
C GLU A 513 -18.06 -19.61 -9.67
N LYS A 514 -17.79 -18.94 -10.81
CA LYS A 514 -17.87 -19.63 -12.11
C LYS A 514 -16.81 -20.73 -12.31
N ILE A 515 -15.59 -20.50 -11.79
CA ILE A 515 -14.53 -21.52 -11.88
C ILE A 515 -14.88 -22.72 -10.99
N ASP A 516 -15.41 -22.48 -9.80
CA ASP A 516 -15.86 -23.55 -8.89
C ASP A 516 -17.07 -24.31 -9.47
N GLU A 517 -18.04 -23.61 -10.10
CA GLU A 517 -19.16 -24.21 -10.81
C GLU A 517 -18.72 -25.00 -12.03
N ASP A 518 -17.76 -24.49 -12.83
CA ASP A 518 -17.19 -25.17 -13.99
C ASP A 518 -16.35 -26.39 -13.57
N GLU A 519 -15.60 -26.34 -12.45
CA GLU A 519 -14.87 -27.49 -11.88
C GLU A 519 -15.83 -28.54 -11.28
N GLU A 520 -16.90 -28.13 -10.60
CA GLU A 520 -17.95 -29.06 -10.12
C GLU A 520 -18.67 -29.73 -11.30
N ALA A 521 -19.04 -28.97 -12.31
CA ALA A 521 -19.68 -29.51 -13.53
C ALA A 521 -18.74 -30.46 -14.28
N ALA A 522 -17.44 -30.13 -14.38
CA ALA A 522 -16.44 -31.00 -15.00
C ALA A 522 -16.22 -32.29 -14.19
N ASN A 523 -16.19 -32.20 -12.85
CA ASN A 523 -16.08 -33.36 -11.98
C ASN A 523 -17.35 -34.23 -12.01
N GLU A 524 -18.52 -33.63 -12.09
CA GLU A 524 -19.79 -34.36 -12.26
C GLU A 524 -19.84 -35.07 -13.61
N ALA A 525 -19.43 -34.39 -14.69
CA ALA A 525 -19.33 -34.96 -16.02
C ALA A 525 -18.31 -36.12 -16.08
N ALA A 526 -17.14 -35.96 -15.41
CA ALA A 526 -16.14 -37.01 -15.30
C ALA A 526 -16.66 -38.23 -14.51
N THR A 527 -17.43 -37.99 -13.44
CA THR A 527 -18.02 -39.05 -12.61
C THR A 527 -19.11 -39.82 -13.40
N VAL A 528 -19.93 -39.11 -14.19
CA VAL A 528 -20.94 -39.70 -15.07
C VAL A 528 -20.27 -40.48 -16.19
N ALA A 529 -19.18 -39.97 -16.78
CA ALA A 529 -18.44 -40.69 -17.82
C ALA A 529 -17.80 -41.99 -17.26
N ALA A 530 -17.17 -41.92 -16.06
CA ALA A 530 -16.63 -43.09 -15.39
C ALA A 530 -17.68 -44.11 -14.99
N ALA A 531 -18.88 -43.66 -14.61
CA ALA A 531 -20.00 -44.54 -14.33
C ALA A 531 -20.59 -45.17 -15.59
N SER A 532 -20.52 -44.51 -16.75
CA SER A 532 -20.94 -45.06 -18.05
C SER A 532 -19.96 -46.09 -18.61
N GLU A 533 -18.66 -45.96 -18.30
CA GLU A 533 -17.65 -46.97 -18.68
C GLU A 533 -17.70 -48.25 -17.80
N LEU A 534 -18.32 -48.17 -16.63
CA LEU A 534 -18.52 -49.33 -15.72
C LEU A 534 -19.79 -50.14 -15.98
N GLN A 535 -20.60 -49.79 -16.99
CA GLN A 535 -21.69 -50.67 -17.41
C GLN A 535 -21.10 -51.85 -18.17
N PRO A 536 -21.24 -53.10 -17.66
CA PRO A 536 -20.74 -54.26 -18.39
C PRO A 536 -21.52 -54.40 -19.72
N GLU A 537 -20.80 -54.48 -20.84
CA GLU A 537 -21.28 -54.85 -22.13
C GLU A 537 -22.15 -56.10 -21.99
N VAL A 538 -23.43 -55.97 -22.06
CA VAL A 538 -24.36 -57.12 -22.17
C VAL A 538 -24.17 -57.70 -23.55
N VAL A 539 -23.23 -58.63 -23.70
CA VAL A 539 -23.10 -59.47 -24.89
C VAL A 539 -24.37 -60.30 -25.00
N PRO A 540 -25.15 -60.23 -26.11
CA PRO A 540 -26.29 -61.11 -26.32
C PRO A 540 -25.79 -62.53 -26.68
N GLY A 541 -25.41 -63.27 -25.65
CA GLY A 541 -25.01 -64.68 -25.77
C GLY A 541 -26.23 -65.56 -25.49
N ARG A 542 -26.56 -66.42 -26.44
CA ARG A 542 -27.58 -67.48 -26.41
C ARG A 542 -27.66 -68.15 -25.03
N LEU A 543 -28.74 -67.92 -24.33
CA LEU A 543 -29.15 -68.75 -23.20
C LEU A 543 -29.58 -70.12 -23.75
N SER A 544 -28.74 -71.14 -23.53
CA SER A 544 -29.14 -72.51 -23.73
C SER A 544 -30.14 -72.90 -22.64
N ILE A 545 -31.23 -73.52 -23.08
CA ILE A 545 -32.43 -73.92 -22.33
C ILE A 545 -32.16 -74.96 -21.23
N ASP A 546 -30.90 -75.36 -21.02
CA ASP A 546 -30.57 -76.43 -20.09
C ASP A 546 -30.28 -76.01 -18.62
N MET A 547 -30.30 -74.70 -18.30
CA MET A 547 -30.05 -74.26 -16.90
C MET A 547 -31.35 -73.98 -16.09
N VAL A 548 -32.49 -73.98 -16.70
CA VAL A 548 -33.78 -73.75 -15.99
C VAL A 548 -34.31 -75.05 -15.33
N ARG A 549 -33.74 -76.20 -15.60
CA ARG A 549 -34.19 -77.50 -15.07
C ARG A 549 -33.47 -77.97 -13.82
N ARG A 550 -32.50 -77.23 -13.29
CA ARG A 550 -31.76 -77.59 -12.05
C ARG A 550 -32.08 -76.75 -10.80
N ALA A 551 -32.92 -75.76 -10.94
CA ALA A 551 -33.27 -74.88 -9.80
C ALA A 551 -34.59 -75.24 -9.09
N SER A 552 -35.28 -76.34 -9.50
CA SER A 552 -36.55 -76.76 -8.90
C SER A 552 -36.49 -78.07 -8.12
N GLN A 553 -35.29 -78.48 -7.64
CA GLN A 553 -35.14 -79.66 -6.78
C GLN A 553 -34.13 -79.41 -5.66
N VAL A 554 -34.36 -78.46 -4.79
CA VAL A 554 -33.89 -78.46 -3.38
C VAL A 554 -34.88 -77.64 -2.57
N ASP A 555 -36.01 -78.28 -2.20
CA ASP A 555 -36.80 -77.99 -1.03
C ASP A 555 -37.23 -79.35 -0.48
N LEU A 556 -36.55 -79.74 0.54
CA LEU A 556 -37.02 -80.56 1.69
C LEU A 556 -35.94 -80.57 2.74
#